data_56fccc38410c580cb14453e2fffe1972
#
_entry.id   56fccc38410c580cb14453e2fffe1972
#
_cell.length_a   1.000
_cell.length_b   1.000
_cell.length_c   1.000
_cell.angle_alpha   90.00
_cell.angle_beta   90.00
_cell.angle_gamma   90.00
#
_symmetry.space_group_name_H-M   'P 1'
#
loop_
_entity.id
_entity.type
_entity.pdbx_description
1 polymer ?
#
loop_
_entity_poly.entity_id
_entity_poly.type
_entity_poly.pdbx_seq_one_letter_code
_entity_poly.pdbx_strand_id
1 'polypeptide(L)'
;FQYPGIRSDSDMHTLGFSFKPWTDAKAIADGPSIKSYLKETADEYDLYPHIFFNHKVLDYSWSSVSKTWTVSLLEEGREKSLNCNFLMICSGYYNYEKGYTPQIEGIENFQGTLVHPQHWPKDLEIDNKKIVVIGSGATAMTIVPNVAQKASKVTMLQRSPTYVVARPDQ
;
A
#
# COMPACT_ATOMS: atom_id res chain seq x y z
N PHE A 1 1.54 -2.30 4.21
CA PHE A 1 2.54 -1.30 3.80
C PHE A 1 2.74 -0.30 4.95
N GLN A 2 3.89 -0.31 5.63
CA GLN A 2 4.16 0.56 6.80
C GLN A 2 5.64 1.02 6.82
N TYR A 3 6.21 1.25 5.65
CA TYR A 3 7.58 1.75 5.55
C TYR A 3 7.67 3.24 5.99
N PRO A 4 8.86 3.71 6.41
CA PRO A 4 9.05 5.08 6.89
C PRO A 4 8.64 6.14 5.88
N GLY A 5 7.86 7.12 6.34
CA GLY A 5 7.43 8.27 5.55
C GLY A 5 6.30 7.98 4.57
N ILE A 6 5.62 6.82 4.65
CA ILE A 6 4.48 6.52 3.79
C ILE A 6 3.44 7.64 3.81
N ARG A 7 3.06 8.11 2.63
CA ARG A 7 2.15 9.23 2.42
C ARG A 7 1.40 9.09 1.10
N SER A 8 0.40 9.92 0.88
CA SER A 8 -0.25 10.00 -0.42
C SER A 8 0.68 10.59 -1.49
N ASP A 9 0.54 10.15 -2.73
CA ASP A 9 1.24 10.71 -3.90
C ASP A 9 0.44 11.85 -4.55
N SER A 10 -0.84 11.98 -4.20
CA SER A 10 -1.77 13.01 -4.67
C SER A 10 -2.42 13.72 -3.49
N ASP A 11 -3.02 14.89 -3.76
CA ASP A 11 -3.69 15.65 -2.72
C ASP A 11 -4.99 14.98 -2.23
N MET A 12 -5.19 15.03 -0.94
CA MET A 12 -6.34 14.42 -0.27
C MET A 12 -7.65 15.16 -0.52
N HIS A 13 -7.63 16.43 -0.93
CA HIS A 13 -8.84 17.15 -1.28
C HIS A 13 -9.48 16.58 -2.56
N THR A 14 -8.64 16.06 -3.47
CA THR A 14 -9.10 15.30 -4.65
C THR A 14 -9.43 13.85 -4.34
N LEU A 15 -8.67 13.20 -3.44
CA LEU A 15 -8.85 11.78 -3.10
C LEU A 15 -9.92 11.53 -2.04
N GLY A 16 -10.32 12.57 -1.29
CA GLY A 16 -11.37 12.46 -0.29
C GLY A 16 -12.73 12.09 -0.90
N PHE A 17 -13.56 11.43 -0.13
CA PHE A 17 -14.92 11.13 -0.56
C PHE A 17 -15.75 12.39 -0.70
N SER A 18 -16.59 12.48 -1.74
CA SER A 18 -17.46 13.64 -1.96
C SER A 18 -18.45 13.89 -0.82
N PHE A 19 -18.88 12.82 -0.15
CA PHE A 19 -19.79 12.87 0.99
C PHE A 19 -19.07 13.09 2.34
N LYS A 20 -17.74 12.93 2.39
CA LYS A 20 -16.89 13.25 3.54
C LYS A 20 -15.58 13.86 3.04
N PRO A 21 -15.57 15.18 2.71
CA PRO A 21 -14.38 15.85 2.20
C PRO A 21 -13.22 15.80 3.19
N TRP A 22 -12.00 15.79 2.67
CA TRP A 22 -10.81 15.99 3.48
C TRP A 22 -10.74 17.44 3.97
N THR A 23 -10.63 17.65 5.27
CA THR A 23 -10.67 18.99 5.90
C THR A 23 -9.36 19.43 6.52
N ASP A 24 -8.35 18.55 6.58
CA ASP A 24 -7.02 18.92 7.07
C ASP A 24 -6.35 19.86 6.06
N ALA A 25 -5.62 20.87 6.55
CA ALA A 25 -4.89 21.82 5.73
C ALA A 25 -3.76 21.14 4.91
N LYS A 26 -3.22 20.02 5.41
CA LYS A 26 -2.17 19.27 4.73
C LYS A 26 -2.74 18.44 3.59
N ALA A 27 -2.48 18.89 2.36
CA ALA A 27 -2.98 18.23 1.15
C ALA A 27 -2.34 16.86 0.90
N ILE A 28 -1.01 16.73 1.11
CA ILE A 28 -0.30 15.46 0.98
C ILE A 28 -0.22 14.80 2.36
N ALA A 29 -1.16 13.93 2.65
CA ALA A 29 -1.32 13.32 3.96
C ALA A 29 -0.39 12.12 4.19
N ASP A 30 0.04 11.93 5.44
CA ASP A 30 0.75 10.73 5.85
C ASP A 30 -0.19 9.52 6.01
N GLY A 31 0.38 8.33 5.98
CA GLY A 31 -0.39 7.09 6.06
C GLY A 31 -1.27 6.97 7.31
N PRO A 32 -0.80 7.32 8.52
CA PRO A 32 -1.64 7.36 9.71
C PRO A 32 -2.87 8.25 9.59
N SER A 33 -2.71 9.48 9.07
CA SER A 33 -3.82 10.42 8.85
C SER A 33 -4.86 9.88 7.87
N ILE A 34 -4.41 9.28 6.76
CA ILE A 34 -5.30 8.63 5.79
C ILE A 34 -6.07 7.46 6.45
N LYS A 35 -5.37 6.65 7.24
CA LYS A 35 -6.00 5.53 7.96
C LYS A 35 -7.04 6.02 8.96
N SER A 36 -6.77 7.13 9.68
CA SER A 36 -7.73 7.75 10.60
C SER A 36 -8.97 8.21 9.86
N TYR A 37 -8.79 8.96 8.77
CA TYR A 37 -9.87 9.43 7.91
C TYR A 37 -10.78 8.29 7.41
N LEU A 38 -10.18 7.17 6.94
CA LEU A 38 -10.95 6.01 6.49
C LEU A 38 -11.72 5.34 7.63
N LYS A 39 -11.11 5.23 8.82
CA LYS A 39 -11.77 4.71 10.01
C LYS A 39 -12.95 5.57 10.45
N GLU A 40 -12.72 6.88 10.58
CA GLU A 40 -13.75 7.85 10.93
C GLU A 40 -14.90 7.83 9.92
N THR A 41 -14.59 7.66 8.63
CA THR A 41 -15.62 7.51 7.59
C THR A 41 -16.43 6.25 7.82
N ALA A 42 -15.79 5.12 8.11
CA ALA A 42 -16.47 3.85 8.33
C ALA A 42 -17.35 3.90 9.60
N ASP A 43 -16.90 4.58 10.67
CA ASP A 43 -17.65 4.77 11.90
C ASP A 43 -18.86 5.71 11.66
N GLU A 44 -18.65 6.86 11.03
CA GLU A 44 -19.69 7.89 10.82
C GLU A 44 -20.84 7.40 9.92
N TYR A 45 -20.53 6.58 8.92
CA TYR A 45 -21.52 6.05 7.98
C TYR A 45 -21.96 4.61 8.28
N ASP A 46 -21.67 4.10 9.47
CA ASP A 46 -22.02 2.75 9.91
C ASP A 46 -21.70 1.65 8.87
N LEU A 47 -20.47 1.68 8.34
CA LEU A 47 -20.06 0.78 7.27
C LEU A 47 -19.62 -0.60 7.75
N TYR A 48 -19.22 -0.75 9.02
CA TYR A 48 -18.68 -2.00 9.54
C TYR A 48 -19.62 -3.22 9.39
N PRO A 49 -20.95 -3.10 9.55
CA PRO A 49 -21.87 -4.21 9.30
C PRO A 49 -21.85 -4.73 7.85
N HIS A 50 -21.33 -3.92 6.92
CA HIS A 50 -21.25 -4.26 5.49
C HIS A 50 -19.84 -4.68 5.05
N ILE A 51 -18.87 -4.73 5.97
CA ILE A 51 -17.47 -5.12 5.68
C ILE A 51 -17.22 -6.51 6.25
N PHE A 52 -17.01 -7.47 5.37
CA PHE A 52 -16.70 -8.84 5.74
C PHE A 52 -15.17 -9.03 5.82
N PHE A 53 -14.63 -8.93 7.04
CA PHE A 53 -13.22 -9.22 7.29
C PHE A 53 -12.93 -10.72 7.23
N ASN A 54 -11.65 -11.09 7.01
CA ASN A 54 -11.21 -12.48 6.90
C ASN A 54 -11.88 -13.28 5.78
N HIS A 55 -12.39 -12.59 4.78
CA HIS A 55 -12.96 -13.17 3.58
C HIS A 55 -11.99 -12.99 2.41
N LYS A 56 -11.24 -14.04 2.07
CA LYS A 56 -10.31 -14.02 0.95
C LYS A 56 -11.03 -14.41 -0.33
N VAL A 57 -11.19 -13.48 -1.26
CA VAL A 57 -11.73 -13.78 -2.60
C VAL A 57 -10.72 -14.65 -3.34
N LEU A 58 -11.18 -15.76 -3.90
CA LEU A 58 -10.40 -16.72 -4.67
C LEU A 58 -10.60 -16.53 -6.16
N ASP A 59 -11.86 -16.39 -6.59
CA ASP A 59 -12.26 -16.30 -7.98
C ASP A 59 -13.60 -15.60 -8.13
N TYR A 60 -13.90 -15.14 -9.33
CA TYR A 60 -15.21 -14.59 -9.68
C TYR A 60 -15.55 -14.90 -11.13
N SER A 61 -16.81 -15.24 -11.39
CA SER A 61 -17.32 -15.58 -12.71
C SER A 61 -18.64 -14.92 -13.01
N TRP A 62 -18.85 -14.53 -14.27
CA TRP A 62 -20.10 -13.94 -14.75
C TRP A 62 -20.95 -14.99 -15.46
N SER A 63 -22.26 -15.00 -15.18
CA SER A 63 -23.23 -15.77 -15.94
C SER A 63 -24.15 -14.82 -16.72
N SER A 64 -24.12 -14.89 -18.04
CA SER A 64 -25.02 -14.13 -18.91
C SER A 64 -26.45 -14.66 -18.90
N VAL A 65 -26.64 -15.90 -18.49
CA VAL A 65 -27.97 -16.51 -18.36
C VAL A 65 -28.71 -15.97 -17.15
N SER A 66 -28.06 -16.03 -15.97
CA SER A 66 -28.64 -15.51 -14.72
C SER A 66 -28.42 -14.00 -14.53
N LYS A 67 -27.54 -13.38 -15.32
CA LYS A 67 -27.10 -11.97 -15.21
C LYS A 67 -26.57 -11.65 -13.81
N THR A 68 -25.74 -12.54 -13.27
CA THR A 68 -25.16 -12.44 -11.94
C THR A 68 -23.69 -12.81 -11.95
N TRP A 69 -22.93 -12.21 -11.05
CA TRP A 69 -21.60 -12.62 -10.64
C TRP A 69 -21.71 -13.67 -9.54
N THR A 70 -20.89 -14.70 -9.63
CA THR A 70 -20.61 -15.63 -8.52
C THR A 70 -19.19 -15.35 -8.05
N VAL A 71 -19.02 -15.02 -6.78
CA VAL A 71 -17.75 -14.75 -6.13
C VAL A 71 -17.41 -15.90 -5.19
N SER A 72 -16.35 -16.63 -5.45
CA SER A 72 -15.82 -17.68 -4.58
C SER A 72 -14.85 -17.09 -3.57
N LEU A 73 -14.99 -17.44 -2.32
CA LEU A 73 -14.18 -16.90 -1.24
C LEU A 73 -13.87 -17.95 -0.16
N LEU A 74 -12.82 -17.68 0.63
CA LEU A 74 -12.52 -18.41 1.84
C LEU A 74 -12.94 -17.58 3.06
N GLU A 75 -13.77 -18.17 3.92
CA GLU A 75 -14.09 -17.67 5.24
C GLU A 75 -13.65 -18.72 6.27
N GLU A 76 -12.77 -18.36 7.16
CA GLU A 76 -12.22 -19.28 8.18
C GLU A 76 -11.71 -20.63 7.62
N GLY A 77 -11.09 -20.60 6.43
CA GLY A 77 -10.58 -21.79 5.75
C GLY A 77 -11.63 -22.63 5.03
N ARG A 78 -12.91 -22.22 4.97
CA ARG A 78 -13.99 -22.88 4.25
C ARG A 78 -14.36 -22.10 3.00
N GLU A 79 -14.51 -22.80 1.89
CA GLU A 79 -14.99 -22.18 0.68
C GLU A 79 -16.48 -21.83 0.78
N LYS A 80 -16.80 -20.63 0.37
CA LYS A 80 -18.17 -20.11 0.22
C LYS A 80 -18.33 -19.40 -1.12
N SER A 81 -19.54 -19.21 -1.55
CA SER A 81 -19.85 -18.37 -2.71
C SER A 81 -20.94 -17.36 -2.38
N LEU A 82 -20.82 -16.18 -3.01
CA LEU A 82 -21.80 -15.10 -2.95
C LEU A 82 -22.20 -14.73 -4.38
N ASN A 83 -23.46 -14.37 -4.55
CA ASN A 83 -23.95 -13.87 -5.84
C ASN A 83 -24.28 -12.38 -5.73
N CYS A 84 -23.93 -11.62 -6.77
CA CYS A 84 -24.28 -10.20 -6.88
C CYS A 84 -24.54 -9.78 -8.32
N ASN A 85 -25.25 -8.69 -8.49
CA ASN A 85 -25.51 -8.12 -9.82
C ASN A 85 -24.39 -7.21 -10.30
N PHE A 86 -23.69 -6.56 -9.38
CA PHE A 86 -22.54 -5.71 -9.66
C PHE A 86 -21.35 -6.15 -8.82
N LEU A 87 -20.20 -6.27 -9.47
CA LEU A 87 -18.92 -6.55 -8.82
C LEU A 87 -17.95 -5.42 -9.12
N MET A 88 -17.50 -4.71 -8.08
CA MET A 88 -16.47 -3.67 -8.18
C MET A 88 -15.18 -4.19 -7.56
N ILE A 89 -14.13 -4.32 -8.38
CA ILE A 89 -12.83 -4.84 -7.96
C ILE A 89 -11.94 -3.67 -7.55
N CYS A 90 -11.73 -3.50 -6.25
CA CYS A 90 -10.95 -2.42 -5.67
C CYS A 90 -9.64 -2.89 -5.01
N SER A 91 -9.14 -4.08 -5.39
CA SER A 91 -7.95 -4.70 -4.78
C SER A 91 -6.62 -4.06 -5.20
N GLY A 92 -6.63 -3.17 -6.22
CA GLY A 92 -5.40 -2.62 -6.78
C GLY A 92 -4.60 -3.65 -7.57
N TYR A 93 -3.34 -3.36 -7.84
CA TYR A 93 -2.46 -4.19 -8.67
C TYR A 93 -1.27 -4.80 -7.90
N TYR A 94 -1.16 -4.55 -6.61
CA TYR A 94 -0.12 -5.16 -5.79
C TYR A 94 -0.52 -6.56 -5.30
N ASN A 95 0.43 -7.47 -5.30
CA ASN A 95 0.28 -8.73 -4.58
C ASN A 95 0.49 -8.48 -3.08
N TYR A 96 -0.53 -8.73 -2.26
CA TYR A 96 -0.48 -8.49 -0.81
C TYR A 96 0.36 -9.53 -0.04
N GLU A 97 0.54 -10.71 -0.61
CA GLU A 97 1.29 -11.80 0.05
C GLU A 97 2.81 -11.65 -0.18
N LYS A 98 3.19 -11.20 -1.39
CA LYS A 98 4.59 -11.13 -1.77
C LYS A 98 4.88 -9.96 -2.69
N GLY A 99 5.74 -9.06 -2.26
CA GLY A 99 6.30 -8.02 -3.11
C GLY A 99 7.24 -8.59 -4.18
N TYR A 100 7.32 -7.91 -5.32
CA TYR A 100 8.27 -8.29 -6.36
C TYR A 100 9.70 -8.00 -5.91
N THR A 101 10.51 -9.03 -5.83
CA THR A 101 11.96 -8.92 -5.59
C THR A 101 12.67 -9.43 -6.84
N PRO A 102 13.45 -8.59 -7.54
CA PRO A 102 14.21 -9.05 -8.70
C PRO A 102 15.24 -10.10 -8.30
N GLN A 103 15.54 -11.01 -9.21
CA GLN A 103 16.69 -11.91 -9.05
C GLN A 103 17.96 -11.09 -9.27
N ILE A 104 18.80 -11.03 -8.25
CA ILE A 104 20.10 -10.37 -8.27
C ILE A 104 21.13 -11.44 -8.01
N GLU A 105 22.01 -11.68 -8.98
CA GLU A 105 23.08 -12.67 -8.85
C GLU A 105 23.97 -12.34 -7.64
N GLY A 106 24.24 -13.32 -6.80
CA GLY A 106 25.07 -13.17 -5.60
C GLY A 106 24.37 -12.52 -4.41
N ILE A 107 23.08 -12.22 -4.47
CA ILE A 107 22.34 -11.61 -3.35
C ILE A 107 22.36 -12.49 -2.09
N GLU A 108 22.47 -13.79 -2.25
CA GLU A 108 22.58 -14.79 -1.19
C GLU A 108 23.89 -14.65 -0.39
N ASN A 109 24.90 -14.00 -0.95
CA ASN A 109 26.18 -13.75 -0.29
C ASN A 109 26.15 -12.47 0.57
N PHE A 110 25.09 -11.67 0.46
CA PHE A 110 24.94 -10.45 1.23
C PHE A 110 24.71 -10.76 2.71
N GLN A 111 25.59 -10.26 3.57
CA GLN A 111 25.56 -10.52 5.00
C GLN A 111 24.72 -9.52 5.81
N GLY A 112 24.17 -8.51 5.15
CA GLY A 112 23.29 -7.51 5.75
C GLY A 112 21.83 -7.91 5.75
N THR A 113 20.98 -7.06 6.30
CA THR A 113 19.52 -7.26 6.31
C THR A 113 18.93 -6.84 4.97
N LEU A 114 18.22 -7.77 4.32
CA LEU A 114 17.46 -7.52 3.10
C LEU A 114 15.98 -7.32 3.46
N VAL A 115 15.40 -6.21 3.04
CA VAL A 115 14.03 -5.83 3.37
C VAL A 115 13.27 -5.43 2.11
N HIS A 116 12.08 -6.00 1.91
CA HIS A 116 11.11 -5.46 0.96
C HIS A 116 10.20 -4.45 1.68
N PRO A 117 9.98 -3.24 1.16
CA PRO A 117 9.21 -2.19 1.84
C PRO A 117 7.78 -2.59 2.24
N GLN A 118 7.16 -3.51 1.49
CA GLN A 118 5.84 -4.04 1.81
C GLN A 118 5.78 -4.73 3.18
N HIS A 119 6.90 -5.30 3.62
CA HIS A 119 7.05 -6.02 4.88
C HIS A 119 8.14 -5.38 5.76
N TRP A 120 8.05 -4.07 5.93
CA TRP A 120 9.02 -3.32 6.74
C TRP A 120 8.96 -3.75 8.20
N PRO A 121 10.06 -4.28 8.80
CA PRO A 121 10.08 -4.64 10.22
C PRO A 121 9.96 -3.38 11.10
N LYS A 122 9.15 -3.46 12.15
CA LYS A 122 8.91 -2.32 13.05
C LYS A 122 10.15 -1.90 13.84
N ASP A 123 11.00 -2.85 14.13
CA ASP A 123 12.23 -2.76 14.94
C ASP A 123 13.50 -2.78 14.09
N LEU A 124 13.39 -2.46 12.80
CA LEU A 124 14.55 -2.43 11.91
C LEU A 124 15.54 -1.33 12.32
N GLU A 125 16.71 -1.75 12.79
CA GLU A 125 17.81 -0.89 13.13
C GLU A 125 18.47 -0.29 11.87
N ILE A 126 18.32 1.02 11.68
CA ILE A 126 18.87 1.77 10.54
C ILE A 126 19.91 2.82 10.95
N ASP A 127 20.05 3.09 12.25
CA ASP A 127 20.91 4.14 12.78
C ASP A 127 22.39 3.83 12.46
N ASN A 128 23.07 4.81 11.89
CA ASN A 128 24.48 4.72 11.46
C ASN A 128 24.77 3.60 10.44
N LYS A 129 23.76 2.97 9.83
CA LYS A 129 23.97 1.93 8.81
C LYS A 129 24.25 2.54 7.43
N LYS A 130 24.93 1.78 6.59
CA LYS A 130 25.02 2.04 5.14
C LYS A 130 23.87 1.32 4.48
N ILE A 131 23.01 2.06 3.81
CA ILE A 131 21.76 1.53 3.22
C ILE A 131 21.80 1.70 1.70
N VAL A 132 21.44 0.64 0.98
CA VAL A 132 21.22 0.70 -0.45
C VAL A 132 19.71 0.51 -0.71
N VAL A 133 19.10 1.45 -1.40
CA VAL A 133 17.70 1.38 -1.84
C VAL A 133 17.71 1.08 -3.34
N ILE A 134 17.19 -0.09 -3.71
CA ILE A 134 17.12 -0.53 -5.11
C ILE A 134 15.74 -0.17 -5.66
N GLY A 135 15.70 0.75 -6.59
CA GLY A 135 14.50 1.26 -7.22
C GLY A 135 14.43 2.79 -7.23
N SER A 136 13.52 3.32 -8.03
CA SER A 136 13.30 4.77 -8.20
C SER A 136 11.82 5.16 -8.28
N GLY A 137 10.91 4.26 -7.89
CA GLY A 137 9.47 4.54 -7.81
C GLY A 137 9.09 5.35 -6.56
N ALA A 138 7.79 5.64 -6.40
CA ALA A 138 7.23 6.42 -5.29
C ALA A 138 7.70 5.93 -3.91
N THR A 139 7.77 4.62 -3.73
CA THR A 139 8.27 4.00 -2.49
C THR A 139 9.71 4.38 -2.20
N ALA A 140 10.61 4.30 -3.19
CA ALA A 140 12.01 4.68 -3.01
C ALA A 140 12.15 6.18 -2.74
N MET A 141 11.41 7.03 -3.46
CA MET A 141 11.36 8.48 -3.25
C MET A 141 10.87 8.86 -1.84
N THR A 142 10.03 8.04 -1.25
CA THR A 142 9.56 8.22 0.13
C THR A 142 10.56 7.70 1.16
N ILE A 143 11.14 6.51 0.95
CA ILE A 143 12.05 5.87 1.91
C ILE A 143 13.37 6.63 2.02
N VAL A 144 14.01 6.99 0.90
CA VAL A 144 15.35 7.58 0.86
C VAL A 144 15.49 8.79 1.80
N PRO A 145 14.67 9.84 1.73
CA PRO A 145 14.81 10.99 2.62
C PRO A 145 14.54 10.65 4.09
N ASN A 146 13.67 9.66 4.37
CA ASN A 146 13.34 9.27 5.74
C ASN A 146 14.48 8.46 6.39
N VAL A 147 15.04 7.48 5.69
CA VAL A 147 16.15 6.70 6.24
C VAL A 147 17.46 7.50 6.28
N ALA A 148 17.65 8.48 5.39
CA ALA A 148 18.82 9.34 5.37
C ALA A 148 18.99 10.20 6.63
N GLN A 149 17.93 10.41 7.39
CA GLN A 149 17.99 11.15 8.65
C GLN A 149 18.76 10.40 9.76
N LYS A 150 18.85 9.08 9.65
CA LYS A 150 19.45 8.21 10.68
C LYS A 150 20.62 7.38 10.16
N ALA A 151 20.59 7.02 8.89
CA ALA A 151 21.65 6.23 8.27
C ALA A 151 22.95 7.04 8.11
N SER A 152 24.11 6.38 8.20
CA SER A 152 25.41 7.01 7.92
C SER A 152 25.61 7.30 6.43
N LYS A 153 24.99 6.50 5.56
CA LYS A 153 25.00 6.70 4.10
C LYS A 153 23.80 6.01 3.48
N VAL A 154 23.12 6.68 2.56
CA VAL A 154 22.09 6.09 1.71
C VAL A 154 22.52 6.18 0.26
N THR A 155 22.44 5.06 -0.45
CA THR A 155 22.69 5.00 -1.89
C THR A 155 21.41 4.52 -2.56
N MET A 156 20.86 5.30 -3.50
CA MET A 156 19.74 4.87 -4.35
C MET A 156 20.30 4.31 -5.65
N LEU A 157 19.99 3.04 -5.92
CA LEU A 157 20.37 2.36 -7.15
C LEU A 157 19.18 2.33 -8.10
N GLN A 158 19.30 3.00 -9.23
CA GLN A 158 18.24 3.12 -10.25
C GLN A 158 18.61 2.34 -11.52
N ARG A 159 17.64 1.68 -12.11
CA ARG A 159 17.78 1.14 -13.47
C ARG A 159 17.68 2.25 -14.52
N SER A 160 16.77 3.19 -14.31
CA SER A 160 16.55 4.37 -15.14
C SER A 160 16.13 5.55 -14.26
N PRO A 161 16.43 6.80 -14.67
CA PRO A 161 16.05 7.97 -13.91
C PRO A 161 14.51 8.12 -13.83
N THR A 162 14.05 8.66 -12.71
CA THR A 162 12.64 8.99 -12.47
C THR A 162 12.51 10.49 -12.36
N TYR A 163 11.45 11.05 -12.95
CA TYR A 163 11.12 12.46 -12.75
C TYR A 163 10.62 12.68 -11.33
N VAL A 164 11.21 13.66 -10.66
CA VAL A 164 10.80 14.09 -9.32
C VAL A 164 10.49 15.58 -9.38
N VAL A 165 9.30 15.95 -8.97
CA VAL A 165 8.84 17.34 -8.96
C VAL A 165 8.56 17.74 -7.52
N ALA A 166 9.16 18.85 -7.08
CA ALA A 166 8.80 19.46 -5.80
C ALA A 166 7.44 20.17 -5.93
N ARG A 167 6.56 19.94 -4.97
CA ARG A 167 5.23 20.57 -4.91
C ARG A 167 4.98 21.03 -3.47
N PRO A 168 4.39 22.23 -3.26
CA PRO A 168 3.88 22.63 -1.96
C PRO A 168 2.85 21.60 -1.45
N ASP A 169 2.83 21.36 -0.15
CA ASP A 169 1.89 20.46 0.51
C ASP A 169 0.72 21.19 1.19
N GLN A 170 0.60 22.51 0.91
CA GLN A 170 -0.48 23.41 1.35
C GLN A 170 -1.22 24.02 0.17
#